data_2cef5ca08866db098da55e0020f24ef7
#
_entry.id   2cef5ca08866db098da55e0020f24ef7
#
_cell.length_a   1.000
_cell.length_b   1.000
_cell.length_c   1.000
_cell.angle_alpha   90.00
_cell.angle_beta   90.00
_cell.angle_gamma   90.00
#
_symmetry.space_group_name_H-M   'P 1'
#
loop_
_entity.id
_entity.type
_entity.pdbx_description
1 polymer ?
#
loop_
_entity_poly.entity_id
_entity_poly.type
_entity_poly.pdbx_seq_one_letter_code
_entity_poly.pdbx_strand_id
1 'polypeptide(L)'
;MRLYFVRGGERIWFSSWLETAGWPLILVPLIITYIHRRTKQGSHAKLFFMKPPLFVASAVIGVLTGFDDYLYAYGVAKLPVSTSALIIASQLAFTAAFAFLLVKQKFTSYSVNAIFLLSIGAGVLALHTSSDRPTNESNKEYYLGFVMTLAAAALYGFILPLVELTYKKTKQAITYSLVMEIQMVMCFFATVFCTVGMLVNNDFQVHFSFLSTQLP
;
A
#
# COMPACT_ATOMS: atom_id res chain seq x y z
N MET A 1 -6.79 5.83 -8.75
CA MET A 1 -5.63 5.49 -9.59
C MET A 1 -5.96 5.25 -11.06
N ARG A 2 -6.72 4.23 -11.44
CA ARG A 2 -7.00 3.92 -12.85
C ARG A 2 -7.57 5.09 -13.66
N LEU A 3 -8.47 5.87 -13.09
CA LEU A 3 -9.06 7.05 -13.78
C LEU A 3 -7.99 8.09 -14.17
N TYR A 4 -6.95 8.24 -13.37
CA TYR A 4 -5.81 9.11 -13.68
C TYR A 4 -5.08 8.64 -14.93
N PHE A 5 -4.75 7.34 -15.02
CA PHE A 5 -4.07 6.77 -16.19
C PHE A 5 -4.95 6.76 -17.45
N VAL A 6 -6.24 6.45 -17.31
CA VAL A 6 -7.20 6.49 -18.45
C VAL A 6 -7.37 7.90 -19.02
N ARG A 7 -7.22 8.95 -18.18
CA ARG A 7 -7.28 10.35 -18.60
C ARG A 7 -5.94 10.92 -19.05
N GLY A 8 -4.96 10.10 -19.37
CA GLY A 8 -3.66 10.52 -19.91
C GLY A 8 -2.60 10.84 -18.85
N GLY A 9 -2.79 10.41 -17.60
CA GLY A 9 -1.76 10.49 -16.59
C GLY A 9 -0.67 9.43 -16.84
N GLU A 10 0.60 9.84 -16.87
CA GLU A 10 1.73 8.95 -17.16
C GLU A 10 2.67 8.75 -15.95
N ARG A 11 2.44 9.49 -14.85
CA ARG A 11 3.36 9.57 -13.72
C ARG A 11 3.05 8.52 -12.66
N ILE A 12 3.77 7.42 -12.72
CA ILE A 12 3.57 6.27 -11.83
C ILE A 12 3.97 6.63 -10.39
N TRP A 13 5.14 7.23 -10.19
CA TRP A 13 5.63 7.64 -8.87
C TRP A 13 4.73 8.68 -8.20
N PHE A 14 4.19 9.63 -8.96
CA PHE A 14 3.23 10.59 -8.43
C PHE A 14 1.93 9.92 -7.96
N SER A 15 1.45 8.91 -8.70
CA SER A 15 0.28 8.13 -8.31
C SER A 15 0.50 7.37 -7.00
N SER A 16 1.67 6.72 -6.84
CA SER A 16 2.06 6.03 -5.61
C SER A 16 2.21 7.00 -4.43
N TRP A 17 2.79 8.18 -4.69
CA TRP A 17 2.94 9.22 -3.68
C TRP A 17 1.59 9.69 -3.14
N LEU A 18 0.58 9.85 -4.00
CA LEU A 18 -0.76 10.24 -3.58
C LEU A 18 -1.43 9.23 -2.63
N GLU A 19 -1.10 7.95 -2.72
CA GLU A 19 -1.62 6.91 -1.83
C GLU A 19 -1.02 7.01 -0.42
N THR A 20 0.24 7.42 -0.33
CA THR A 20 0.97 7.48 0.95
C THR A 20 0.96 8.86 1.59
N ALA A 21 0.72 9.95 0.84
CA ALA A 21 0.80 11.34 1.31
C ALA A 21 -0.24 11.74 2.35
N GLY A 22 -1.18 10.85 2.69
CA GLY A 22 -2.22 11.10 3.70
C GLY A 22 -1.75 11.14 5.16
N TRP A 23 -0.47 10.87 5.46
CA TRP A 23 0.06 10.85 6.83
C TRP A 23 -0.17 12.13 7.65
N PRO A 24 -0.20 13.37 7.09
CA PRO A 24 -0.47 14.57 7.90
C PRO A 24 -1.88 14.55 8.53
N LEU A 25 -2.84 13.87 7.91
CA LEU A 25 -4.19 13.72 8.47
C LEU A 25 -4.17 12.91 9.77
N ILE A 26 -3.22 11.99 9.93
CA ILE A 26 -3.06 11.18 11.14
C ILE A 26 -2.56 12.04 12.31
N LEU A 27 -1.89 13.16 12.04
CA LEU A 27 -1.46 14.08 13.09
C LEU A 27 -2.64 14.70 13.84
N VAL A 28 -3.77 14.93 13.18
CA VAL A 28 -4.95 15.55 13.80
C VAL A 28 -5.44 14.75 15.01
N PRO A 29 -5.82 13.47 14.89
CA PRO A 29 -6.23 12.67 16.04
C PRO A 29 -5.11 12.46 17.06
N LEU A 30 -3.83 12.39 16.64
CA LEU A 30 -2.70 12.31 17.56
C LEU A 30 -2.57 13.57 18.41
N ILE A 31 -2.66 14.75 17.81
CA ILE A 31 -2.61 16.05 18.52
C ILE A 31 -3.79 16.17 19.50
N ILE A 32 -5.01 15.84 19.06
CA ILE A 32 -6.21 15.85 19.92
C ILE A 32 -6.00 14.93 21.13
N THR A 33 -5.53 13.72 20.89
CA THR A 33 -5.28 12.74 21.96
C THR A 33 -4.16 13.21 22.89
N TYR A 34 -3.13 13.86 22.38
CA TYR A 34 -2.05 14.43 23.17
C TYR A 34 -2.55 15.59 24.05
N ILE A 35 -3.30 16.52 23.49
CA ILE A 35 -3.88 17.65 24.24
C ILE A 35 -4.78 17.12 25.36
N HIS A 36 -5.65 16.16 25.08
CA HIS A 36 -6.53 15.56 26.08
C HIS A 36 -5.75 14.87 27.23
N ARG A 37 -4.67 14.21 26.91
CA ARG A 37 -3.77 13.60 27.93
C ARG A 37 -3.02 14.66 28.72
N ARG A 38 -2.54 15.70 28.07
CA ARG A 38 -1.84 16.81 28.74
C ARG A 38 -2.72 17.55 29.72
N THR A 39 -4.00 17.73 29.40
CA THR A 39 -4.99 18.34 30.35
C THR A 39 -5.28 17.46 31.55
N LYS A 40 -5.23 16.12 31.40
CA LYS A 40 -5.48 15.18 32.51
C LYS A 40 -4.23 14.83 33.34
N GLN A 41 -3.06 14.74 32.74
CA GLN A 41 -1.81 14.25 33.36
C GLN A 41 -0.76 15.35 33.58
N GLY A 42 -1.04 16.58 33.15
CA GLY A 42 -0.12 17.69 33.27
C GLY A 42 1.16 17.54 32.44
N SER A 43 2.29 18.04 32.95
CA SER A 43 3.58 18.11 32.24
C SER A 43 4.24 16.74 31.99
N HIS A 44 3.77 15.66 32.58
CA HIS A 44 4.32 14.30 32.40
C HIS A 44 3.76 13.52 31.19
N ALA A 45 2.86 14.12 30.41
CA ALA A 45 2.31 13.48 29.22
C ALA A 45 3.38 13.28 28.15
N LYS A 46 3.69 12.00 27.83
CA LYS A 46 4.63 11.65 26.76
C LYS A 46 4.03 11.97 25.40
N LEU A 47 4.84 12.60 24.52
CA LEU A 47 4.43 12.91 23.16
C LEU A 47 4.37 11.63 22.31
N PHE A 48 5.39 10.77 22.41
CA PHE A 48 5.49 9.49 21.70
C PHE A 48 5.57 8.32 22.69
N PHE A 49 4.84 7.25 22.37
CA PHE A 49 4.88 5.99 23.13
C PHE A 49 5.74 4.94 22.48
N MET A 50 6.08 5.12 21.20
CA MET A 50 6.82 4.16 20.42
C MET A 50 8.24 3.98 20.93
N LYS A 51 8.65 2.73 21.17
CA LYS A 51 10.05 2.39 21.49
C LYS A 51 10.91 2.38 20.22
N PRO A 52 12.24 2.65 20.32
CA PRO A 52 13.15 2.66 19.16
C PRO A 52 13.06 1.43 18.25
N PRO A 53 13.05 0.18 18.76
CA PRO A 53 12.97 -0.98 17.88
C PRO A 53 11.65 -1.07 17.11
N LEU A 54 10.56 -0.59 17.69
CA LEU A 54 9.26 -0.53 17.02
C LEU A 54 9.25 0.56 15.94
N PHE A 55 9.91 1.70 16.21
CA PHE A 55 10.09 2.77 15.22
C PHE A 55 10.85 2.26 13.99
N VAL A 56 11.99 1.57 14.20
CA VAL A 56 12.78 1.01 13.09
C VAL A 56 11.96 -0.01 12.29
N ALA A 57 11.25 -0.91 12.97
CA ALA A 57 10.39 -1.88 12.30
C ALA A 57 9.30 -1.18 11.45
N SER A 58 8.64 -0.16 12.01
CA SER A 58 7.62 0.62 11.30
C SER A 58 8.21 1.38 10.10
N ALA A 59 9.42 1.92 10.23
CA ALA A 59 10.11 2.60 9.13
C ALA A 59 10.43 1.63 7.99
N VAL A 60 10.96 0.45 8.30
CA VAL A 60 11.23 -0.60 7.29
C VAL A 60 9.95 -1.04 6.59
N ILE A 61 8.88 -1.28 7.35
CA ILE A 61 7.57 -1.64 6.78
C ILE A 61 7.06 -0.49 5.89
N GLY A 62 7.22 0.77 6.31
CA GLY A 62 6.85 1.93 5.50
C GLY A 62 7.57 1.99 4.15
N VAL A 63 8.86 1.72 4.12
CA VAL A 63 9.62 1.64 2.85
C VAL A 63 9.11 0.50 1.97
N LEU A 64 8.84 -0.68 2.55
CA LEU A 64 8.27 -1.82 1.82
C LEU A 64 6.88 -1.47 1.25
N THR A 65 6.06 -0.75 2.02
CA THR A 65 4.74 -0.27 1.55
C THR A 65 4.88 0.71 0.39
N GLY A 66 5.79 1.68 0.47
CA GLY A 66 6.03 2.59 -0.65
C GLY A 66 6.52 1.88 -1.92
N PHE A 67 7.33 0.82 -1.77
CA PHE A 67 7.75 -0.01 -2.89
C PHE A 67 6.57 -0.83 -3.46
N ASP A 68 5.71 -1.36 -2.61
CA ASP A 68 4.48 -2.04 -3.01
C ASP A 68 3.54 -1.14 -3.82
N ASP A 69 3.30 0.09 -3.33
CA ASP A 69 2.47 1.08 -4.01
C ASP A 69 3.03 1.44 -5.40
N TYR A 70 4.36 1.47 -5.56
CA TYR A 70 4.98 1.66 -6.87
C TYR A 70 4.72 0.48 -7.81
N LEU A 71 4.92 -0.76 -7.34
CA LEU A 71 4.66 -1.96 -8.14
C LEU A 71 3.20 -2.02 -8.58
N TYR A 72 2.28 -1.73 -7.65
CA TYR A 72 0.86 -1.67 -7.90
C TYR A 72 0.47 -0.60 -8.92
N ALA A 73 0.98 0.63 -8.75
CA ALA A 73 0.72 1.74 -9.65
C ALA A 73 1.21 1.43 -11.09
N TYR A 74 2.40 0.83 -11.21
CA TYR A 74 2.95 0.40 -12.49
C TYR A 74 2.04 -0.63 -13.16
N GLY A 75 1.60 -1.63 -12.41
CA GLY A 75 0.71 -2.67 -12.91
C GLY A 75 -0.63 -2.14 -13.39
N VAL A 76 -1.28 -1.31 -12.56
CA VAL A 76 -2.58 -0.69 -12.89
C VAL A 76 -2.49 0.27 -14.09
N ALA A 77 -1.33 0.89 -14.31
CA ALA A 77 -1.09 1.72 -15.49
C ALA A 77 -1.14 0.93 -16.80
N LYS A 78 -0.62 -0.32 -16.79
CA LYS A 78 -0.40 -1.15 -17.99
C LYS A 78 -1.46 -2.25 -18.19
N LEU A 79 -2.22 -2.61 -17.15
CA LEU A 79 -3.19 -3.71 -17.23
C LEU A 79 -4.63 -3.22 -17.34
N PRO A 80 -5.52 -4.01 -17.97
CA PRO A 80 -6.96 -3.84 -17.84
C PRO A 80 -7.42 -3.91 -16.39
N VAL A 81 -8.50 -3.21 -16.06
CA VAL A 81 -9.05 -3.18 -14.68
C VAL A 81 -9.41 -4.56 -14.18
N SER A 82 -10.03 -5.37 -15.05
CA SER A 82 -10.44 -6.74 -14.75
C SER A 82 -9.26 -7.64 -14.40
N THR A 83 -8.18 -7.59 -15.18
CA THR A 83 -6.96 -8.36 -14.93
C THR A 83 -6.27 -7.91 -13.65
N SER A 84 -6.14 -6.60 -13.42
CA SER A 84 -5.56 -6.06 -12.19
C SER A 84 -6.36 -6.47 -10.96
N ALA A 85 -7.68 -6.33 -10.99
CA ALA A 85 -8.57 -6.71 -9.89
C ALA A 85 -8.44 -8.21 -9.53
N LEU A 86 -8.28 -9.05 -10.55
CA LEU A 86 -8.11 -10.48 -10.37
C LEU A 86 -6.80 -10.84 -9.69
N ILE A 87 -5.69 -10.24 -10.16
CA ILE A 87 -4.37 -10.47 -9.57
C ILE A 87 -4.37 -9.99 -8.12
N ILE A 88 -4.99 -8.83 -7.83
CA ILE A 88 -5.12 -8.30 -6.48
C ILE A 88 -5.97 -9.23 -5.60
N ALA A 89 -7.00 -9.86 -6.13
CA ALA A 89 -7.77 -10.85 -5.37
C ALA A 89 -6.90 -12.05 -4.89
N SER A 90 -5.84 -12.41 -5.64
CA SER A 90 -4.88 -13.44 -5.21
C SER A 90 -4.05 -13.04 -3.99
N GLN A 91 -3.96 -11.75 -3.66
CA GLN A 91 -3.29 -11.21 -2.46
C GLN A 91 -3.77 -11.89 -1.17
N LEU A 92 -5.06 -12.27 -1.08
CA LEU A 92 -5.59 -12.95 0.09
C LEU A 92 -4.92 -14.31 0.32
N ALA A 93 -4.64 -15.06 -0.75
CA ALA A 93 -3.93 -16.35 -0.65
C ALA A 93 -2.48 -16.13 -0.18
N PHE A 94 -1.78 -15.12 -0.70
CA PHE A 94 -0.44 -14.75 -0.23
C PHE A 94 -0.46 -14.32 1.24
N THR A 95 -1.43 -13.48 1.64
CA THR A 95 -1.59 -13.05 3.04
C THR A 95 -1.79 -14.24 3.96
N ALA A 96 -2.65 -15.20 3.60
CA ALA A 96 -2.87 -16.40 4.39
C ALA A 96 -1.60 -17.26 4.50
N ALA A 97 -0.88 -17.46 3.38
CA ALA A 97 0.36 -18.22 3.38
C ALA A 97 1.42 -17.57 4.28
N PHE A 98 1.63 -16.27 4.17
CA PHE A 98 2.60 -15.54 5.01
C PHE A 98 2.15 -15.42 6.47
N ALA A 99 0.84 -15.29 6.74
CA ALA A 99 0.32 -15.31 8.11
C ALA A 99 0.58 -16.67 8.79
N PHE A 100 0.44 -17.76 8.04
CA PHE A 100 0.81 -19.09 8.56
C PHE A 100 2.29 -19.19 8.83
N LEU A 101 3.16 -18.73 7.93
CA LEU A 101 4.61 -18.84 8.05
C LEU A 101 5.19 -17.93 9.14
N LEU A 102 4.81 -16.63 9.16
CA LEU A 102 5.40 -15.61 10.01
C LEU A 102 4.79 -15.58 11.41
N VAL A 103 3.46 -15.66 11.46
CA VAL A 103 2.68 -15.43 12.68
C VAL A 103 2.22 -16.74 13.28
N LYS A 104 2.41 -17.86 12.56
CA LYS A 104 1.93 -19.21 12.90
C LYS A 104 0.43 -19.21 13.22
N GLN A 105 -0.32 -18.45 12.41
CA GLN A 105 -1.76 -18.33 12.57
C GLN A 105 -2.43 -19.67 12.33
N LYS A 106 -3.29 -20.09 13.25
CA LYS A 106 -4.11 -21.29 13.09
C LYS A 106 -5.33 -20.94 12.29
N PHE A 107 -5.49 -21.53 11.11
CA PHE A 107 -6.69 -21.39 10.32
C PHE A 107 -7.76 -22.39 10.73
N THR A 108 -9.00 -21.93 10.80
CA THR A 108 -10.16 -22.82 10.96
C THR A 108 -10.52 -23.42 9.61
N SER A 109 -11.22 -24.54 9.60
CA SER A 109 -11.71 -25.16 8.35
C SER A 109 -12.56 -24.18 7.52
N TYR A 110 -13.30 -23.29 8.19
CA TYR A 110 -14.09 -22.23 7.53
C TYR A 110 -13.18 -21.21 6.82
N SER A 111 -12.09 -20.78 7.46
CA SER A 111 -11.12 -19.84 6.86
C SER A 111 -10.44 -20.45 5.63
N VAL A 112 -10.03 -21.72 5.72
CA VAL A 112 -9.41 -22.45 4.59
C VAL A 112 -10.40 -22.56 3.43
N ASN A 113 -11.66 -22.92 3.70
CA ASN A 113 -12.69 -23.00 2.68
C ASN A 113 -12.97 -21.63 2.02
N ALA A 114 -13.01 -20.55 2.81
CA ALA A 114 -13.19 -19.19 2.28
C ALA A 114 -12.03 -18.78 1.35
N ILE A 115 -10.76 -19.04 1.74
CA ILE A 115 -9.58 -18.77 0.91
C ILE A 115 -9.65 -19.57 -0.39
N PHE A 116 -10.03 -20.85 -0.32
CA PHE A 116 -10.16 -21.71 -1.48
C PHE A 116 -11.25 -21.22 -2.45
N LEU A 117 -12.45 -20.87 -1.94
CA LEU A 117 -13.54 -20.33 -2.75
C LEU A 117 -13.17 -19.00 -3.41
N LEU A 118 -12.49 -18.10 -2.68
CA LEU A 118 -12.03 -16.84 -3.23
C LEU A 118 -10.97 -17.06 -4.31
N SER A 119 -10.04 -18.00 -4.12
CA SER A 119 -9.02 -18.34 -5.11
C SER A 119 -9.63 -18.92 -6.38
N ILE A 120 -10.63 -19.80 -6.25
CA ILE A 120 -11.39 -20.33 -7.39
C ILE A 120 -12.18 -19.21 -8.09
N GLY A 121 -12.89 -18.38 -7.33
CA GLY A 121 -13.63 -17.24 -7.88
C GLY A 121 -12.74 -16.30 -8.68
N ALA A 122 -11.54 -15.99 -8.15
CA ALA A 122 -10.53 -15.24 -8.85
C ALA A 122 -10.08 -15.95 -10.14
N GLY A 123 -9.83 -17.26 -10.10
CA GLY A 123 -9.46 -18.06 -11.26
C GLY A 123 -10.53 -18.11 -12.36
N VAL A 124 -11.79 -18.27 -11.98
CA VAL A 124 -12.93 -18.25 -12.92
C VAL A 124 -13.06 -16.87 -13.58
N LEU A 125 -12.89 -15.79 -12.82
CA LEU A 125 -12.93 -14.45 -13.35
C LEU A 125 -11.77 -14.20 -14.33
N ALA A 126 -10.57 -14.79 -14.07
CA ALA A 126 -9.42 -14.73 -14.99
C ALA A 126 -9.73 -15.30 -16.37
N LEU A 127 -10.45 -16.41 -16.41
CA LEU A 127 -10.78 -17.05 -17.68
C LEU A 127 -11.70 -16.19 -18.56
N HIS A 128 -12.52 -15.33 -17.94
CA HIS A 128 -13.44 -14.43 -18.66
C HIS A 128 -12.77 -13.14 -19.17
N THR A 129 -11.58 -12.79 -18.65
CA THR A 129 -10.96 -11.49 -18.86
C THR A 129 -10.08 -11.41 -20.12
N SER A 130 -9.97 -12.49 -20.89
CA SER A 130 -9.10 -12.56 -22.09
C SER A 130 -9.53 -11.62 -23.23
N SER A 131 -10.72 -11.00 -23.18
CA SER A 131 -11.25 -10.10 -24.22
C SER A 131 -10.96 -8.61 -23.99
N ASP A 132 -10.47 -8.22 -22.81
CA ASP A 132 -10.31 -6.80 -22.42
C ASP A 132 -8.91 -6.22 -22.69
N ARG A 133 -8.12 -6.83 -23.61
CA ARG A 133 -6.80 -6.28 -23.95
C ARG A 133 -6.92 -4.94 -24.66
N PRO A 134 -6.23 -3.88 -24.20
CA PRO A 134 -6.08 -2.67 -24.97
C PRO A 134 -5.41 -2.97 -26.30
N THR A 135 -5.98 -2.51 -27.41
CA THR A 135 -5.53 -2.80 -28.78
C THR A 135 -4.15 -2.22 -29.14
N ASN A 136 -3.59 -1.36 -28.29
CA ASN A 136 -2.34 -0.62 -28.56
C ASN A 136 -1.17 -0.96 -27.62
N GLU A 137 -1.30 -1.91 -26.68
CA GLU A 137 -0.20 -2.25 -25.78
C GLU A 137 0.65 -3.41 -26.33
N SER A 138 1.98 -3.22 -26.25
CA SER A 138 2.95 -4.28 -26.60
C SER A 138 2.79 -5.48 -25.65
N ASN A 139 2.94 -6.70 -26.19
CA ASN A 139 2.92 -7.92 -25.37
C ASN A 139 3.92 -7.87 -24.22
N LYS A 140 5.08 -7.23 -24.39
CA LYS A 140 6.10 -7.07 -23.34
C LYS A 140 5.60 -6.22 -22.17
N GLU A 141 4.93 -5.10 -22.45
CA GLU A 141 4.39 -4.20 -21.43
C GLU A 141 3.27 -4.85 -20.63
N TYR A 142 2.41 -5.61 -21.30
CA TYR A 142 1.36 -6.38 -20.64
C TYR A 142 1.94 -7.42 -19.66
N TYR A 143 2.93 -8.24 -20.12
CA TYR A 143 3.56 -9.22 -19.23
C TYR A 143 4.31 -8.57 -18.07
N LEU A 144 4.98 -7.44 -18.32
CA LEU A 144 5.66 -6.70 -17.26
C LEU A 144 4.66 -6.15 -16.23
N GLY A 145 3.55 -5.56 -16.70
CA GLY A 145 2.47 -5.10 -15.82
C GLY A 145 1.88 -6.25 -14.99
N PHE A 146 1.68 -7.42 -15.60
CA PHE A 146 1.19 -8.62 -14.91
C PHE A 146 2.15 -9.06 -13.80
N VAL A 147 3.44 -9.19 -14.10
CA VAL A 147 4.47 -9.59 -13.11
C VAL A 147 4.56 -8.55 -11.98
N MET A 148 4.52 -7.26 -12.30
CA MET A 148 4.58 -6.18 -11.30
C MET A 148 3.36 -6.20 -10.37
N THR A 149 2.15 -6.39 -10.91
CA THR A 149 0.92 -6.49 -10.10
C THR A 149 0.92 -7.75 -9.23
N LEU A 150 1.40 -8.86 -9.76
CA LEU A 150 1.52 -10.10 -8.98
C LEU A 150 2.56 -9.96 -7.86
N ALA A 151 3.69 -9.29 -8.15
CA ALA A 151 4.70 -8.98 -7.14
C ALA A 151 4.14 -8.06 -6.05
N ALA A 152 3.35 -7.04 -6.42
CA ALA A 152 2.63 -6.19 -5.47
C ALA A 152 1.67 -7.02 -4.61
N ALA A 153 0.84 -7.88 -5.19
CA ALA A 153 -0.08 -8.73 -4.43
C ALA A 153 0.65 -9.64 -3.43
N ALA A 154 1.80 -10.20 -3.82
CA ALA A 154 2.63 -11.02 -2.94
C ALA A 154 3.31 -10.18 -1.84
N LEU A 155 3.83 -9.00 -2.17
CA LEU A 155 4.52 -8.12 -1.23
C LEU A 155 3.54 -7.56 -0.18
N TYR A 156 2.37 -7.09 -0.61
CA TYR A 156 1.35 -6.63 0.34
C TYR A 156 0.84 -7.78 1.22
N GLY A 157 0.67 -8.97 0.62
CA GLY A 157 0.37 -10.18 1.36
C GLY A 157 1.41 -10.55 2.42
N PHE A 158 2.68 -10.17 2.22
CA PHE A 158 3.76 -10.29 3.19
C PHE A 158 3.74 -9.18 4.24
N ILE A 159 3.49 -7.93 3.83
CA ILE A 159 3.49 -6.75 4.72
C ILE A 159 2.46 -6.89 5.84
N LEU A 160 1.23 -7.34 5.55
CA LEU A 160 0.18 -7.45 6.56
C LEU A 160 0.55 -8.38 7.73
N PRO A 161 1.01 -9.63 7.52
CA PRO A 161 1.49 -10.49 8.60
C PRO A 161 2.76 -9.96 9.29
N LEU A 162 3.59 -9.19 8.58
CA LEU A 162 4.78 -8.55 9.16
C LEU A 162 4.39 -7.45 10.16
N VAL A 163 3.37 -6.67 9.86
CA VAL A 163 2.77 -5.69 10.79
C VAL A 163 2.24 -6.42 12.02
N GLU A 164 1.48 -7.51 11.85
CA GLU A 164 0.96 -8.31 12.95
C GLU A 164 2.09 -8.91 13.82
N LEU A 165 3.13 -9.42 13.17
CA LEU A 165 4.32 -9.94 13.87
C LEU A 165 5.01 -8.85 14.69
N THR A 166 5.06 -7.63 14.17
CA THR A 166 5.62 -6.47 14.86
C THR A 166 4.80 -6.13 16.11
N TYR A 167 3.48 -6.16 16.02
CA TYR A 167 2.60 -6.01 17.18
C TYR A 167 2.79 -7.14 18.22
N LYS A 168 2.87 -8.39 17.78
CA LYS A 168 3.07 -9.55 18.67
C LYS A 168 4.42 -9.52 19.38
N LYS A 169 5.48 -9.07 18.71
CA LYS A 169 6.84 -8.97 19.30
C LYS A 169 7.02 -7.74 20.18
N THR A 170 6.17 -6.75 20.05
CA THR A 170 6.23 -5.54 20.88
C THR A 170 5.84 -5.90 22.32
N LYS A 171 6.74 -5.58 23.27
CA LYS A 171 6.50 -5.72 24.72
C LYS A 171 5.79 -4.47 25.28
N GLN A 172 4.82 -3.93 24.55
CA GLN A 172 4.05 -2.76 24.94
C GLN A 172 2.55 -3.06 24.81
N ALA A 173 1.75 -2.47 25.68
CA ALA A 173 0.31 -2.52 25.53
C ALA A 173 -0.08 -1.78 24.23
N ILE A 174 -0.80 -2.47 23.35
CA ILE A 174 -1.27 -1.90 22.10
C ILE A 174 -2.45 -0.99 22.41
N THR A 175 -2.20 0.32 22.36
CA THR A 175 -3.22 1.36 22.53
C THR A 175 -3.54 1.98 21.17
N TYR A 176 -4.72 2.57 21.07
CA TYR A 176 -5.12 3.30 19.86
C TYR A 176 -4.06 4.34 19.43
N SER A 177 -3.53 5.11 20.40
CA SER A 177 -2.48 6.10 20.12
C SER A 177 -1.21 5.47 19.55
N LEU A 178 -0.77 4.31 20.08
CA LEU A 178 0.40 3.61 19.57
C LEU A 178 0.19 3.12 18.13
N VAL A 179 -0.99 2.60 17.82
CA VAL A 179 -1.33 2.18 16.45
C VAL A 179 -1.28 3.35 15.48
N MET A 180 -1.82 4.51 15.88
CA MET A 180 -1.76 5.73 15.07
C MET A 180 -0.33 6.24 14.88
N GLU A 181 0.53 6.15 15.91
CA GLU A 181 1.95 6.51 15.79
C GLU A 181 2.68 5.58 14.80
N ILE A 182 2.44 4.26 14.88
CA ILE A 182 3.01 3.27 13.96
C ILE A 182 2.56 3.58 12.53
N GLN A 183 1.27 3.79 12.31
CA GLN A 183 0.72 4.11 10.99
C GLN A 183 1.30 5.40 10.42
N MET A 184 1.44 6.44 11.26
CA MET A 184 2.06 7.70 10.85
C MET A 184 3.50 7.50 10.37
N VAL A 185 4.30 6.73 11.13
CA VAL A 185 5.70 6.44 10.74
C VAL A 185 5.76 5.63 9.45
N MET A 186 4.91 4.60 9.30
CA MET A 186 4.85 3.79 8.08
C MET A 186 4.51 4.66 6.86
N CYS A 187 3.44 5.45 6.93
CA CYS A 187 3.03 6.34 5.83
C CYS A 187 4.09 7.42 5.54
N PHE A 188 4.74 7.96 6.57
CA PHE A 188 5.81 8.95 6.39
C PHE A 188 6.98 8.37 5.59
N PHE A 189 7.50 7.19 5.99
CA PHE A 189 8.61 6.55 5.28
C PHE A 189 8.21 6.06 3.87
N ALA A 190 6.98 5.60 3.68
CA ALA A 190 6.44 5.28 2.37
C ALA A 190 6.42 6.53 1.46
N THR A 191 5.93 7.67 1.99
CA THR A 191 5.91 8.96 1.26
C THR A 191 7.33 9.43 0.92
N VAL A 192 8.29 9.32 1.85
CA VAL A 192 9.69 9.66 1.59
C VAL A 192 10.26 8.80 0.47
N PHE A 193 10.01 7.48 0.50
CA PHE A 193 10.45 6.56 -0.56
C PHE A 193 9.88 6.97 -1.93
N CYS A 194 8.57 7.20 -2.02
CA CYS A 194 7.92 7.66 -3.25
C CYS A 194 8.43 9.03 -3.70
N THR A 195 8.73 9.95 -2.77
CA THR A 195 9.31 11.27 -3.09
C THR A 195 10.69 11.14 -3.70
N VAL A 196 11.54 10.25 -3.18
CA VAL A 196 12.85 9.95 -3.77
C VAL A 196 12.68 9.37 -5.17
N GLY A 197 11.73 8.45 -5.37
CA GLY A 197 11.39 7.93 -6.70
C GLY A 197 10.96 9.01 -7.69
N MET A 198 10.11 9.96 -7.26
CA MET A 198 9.69 11.10 -8.06
C MET A 198 10.86 12.01 -8.44
N LEU A 199 11.80 12.25 -7.51
CA LEU A 199 12.99 13.07 -7.77
C LEU A 199 13.91 12.41 -8.80
N VAL A 200 14.16 11.11 -8.65
CA VAL A 200 15.02 10.34 -9.57
C VAL A 200 14.41 10.26 -10.97
N ASN A 201 13.08 10.13 -11.06
CA ASN A 201 12.36 10.02 -12.33
C ASN A 201 11.99 11.38 -12.95
N ASN A 202 12.37 12.52 -12.32
CA ASN A 202 12.02 13.89 -12.75
C ASN A 202 10.50 14.15 -12.86
N ASP A 203 9.68 13.47 -12.09
CA ASP A 203 8.22 13.60 -12.12
C ASP A 203 7.71 14.99 -11.66
N PHE A 204 8.58 15.81 -11.05
CA PHE A 204 8.27 17.20 -10.65
C PHE A 204 8.27 18.19 -11.80
N GLN A 205 8.82 17.86 -12.96
CA GLN A 205 8.78 18.75 -14.11
C GLN A 205 7.34 18.81 -14.66
N VAL A 206 6.61 19.81 -14.21
CA VAL A 206 5.31 20.14 -14.79
C VAL A 206 5.59 20.70 -16.18
N HIS A 207 5.27 19.96 -17.23
CA HIS A 207 5.15 20.55 -18.56
C HIS A 207 3.98 21.55 -18.51
N PHE A 208 4.30 22.83 -18.41
CA PHE A 208 3.36 23.95 -18.48
C PHE A 208 2.64 24.05 -19.85
N SER A 209 2.94 23.16 -20.77
CA SER A 209 2.33 23.10 -22.11
C SER A 209 0.82 22.78 -22.09
N PHE A 210 0.27 22.28 -20.98
CA PHE A 210 -1.18 22.00 -20.91
C PHE A 210 -2.03 23.24 -20.63
N LEU A 211 -1.46 24.29 -20.07
CA LEU A 211 -2.17 25.55 -19.78
C LEU A 211 -2.18 26.54 -20.95
N SER A 212 -1.27 26.41 -21.91
CA SER A 212 -1.21 27.32 -23.05
C SER A 212 -2.11 26.94 -24.22
N THR A 213 -2.71 25.74 -24.21
CA THR A 213 -3.56 25.25 -25.29
C THR A 213 -5.08 25.37 -25.01
N GLN A 214 -5.45 25.85 -23.83
CA GLN A 214 -6.87 26.00 -23.43
C GLN A 214 -7.31 27.43 -23.11
N LEU A 215 -6.51 28.43 -23.47
CA LEU A 215 -6.96 29.82 -23.46
C LEU A 215 -7.26 30.26 -24.90
N PRO A 216 -8.51 30.60 -25.22
CA PRO A 216 -8.91 31.12 -26.53
C PRO A 216 -8.33 32.49 -26.80
#